data_348f96d67b109b7ac0a7a67c0c851cbf
#
_entry.id   348f96d67b109b7ac0a7a67c0c851cbf
#
_cell.length_a   1.000
_cell.length_b   1.000
_cell.length_c   1.000
_cell.angle_alpha   90.00
_cell.angle_beta   90.00
_cell.angle_gamma   90.00
#
_symmetry.space_group_name_H-M   'P 1'
#
loop_
_entity.id
_entity.type
_entity.pdbx_description
1 polymer ?
#
loop_
_entity_poly.entity_id
_entity_poly.type
_entity_poly.pdbx_seq_one_letter_code
_entity_poly.pdbx_strand_id
1 'polypeptide(L)'
;MTSDVTDAQVDALAATAKPFSLAQLRWGPDRHQDGAETIEREHQRRMVSLRATGVIAVLCPVVSDSVAGVAIMTVPHERAREIMAADPCVQAGMMTCDVYPCFGFPGDVVPGS
;
A
#
# COMPACT_ATOMS: atom_id res chain seq x y z
N MET A 1 30.22 -5.32 -6.30
CA MET A 1 30.30 -3.85 -6.21
C MET A 1 30.40 -3.44 -4.75
N THR A 2 31.34 -2.56 -4.46
CA THR A 2 31.54 -2.06 -3.11
C THR A 2 30.73 -0.79 -2.90
N SER A 3 30.06 -0.70 -1.77
CA SER A 3 29.32 0.50 -1.41
C SER A 3 30.24 1.53 -0.75
N ASP A 4 30.12 2.77 -1.18
CA ASP A 4 30.86 3.89 -0.57
C ASP A 4 30.08 4.56 0.56
N VAL A 5 28.92 3.99 0.93
CA VAL A 5 28.07 4.53 1.98
C VAL A 5 28.74 4.31 3.35
N THR A 6 28.87 5.38 4.10
CA THR A 6 29.43 5.36 5.45
C THR A 6 28.35 5.16 6.51
N ASP A 7 28.73 4.74 7.72
CA ASP A 7 27.81 4.65 8.86
C ASP A 7 27.16 6.01 9.16
N ALA A 8 27.90 7.09 9.03
CA ALA A 8 27.36 8.44 9.24
C ALA A 8 26.25 8.77 8.24
N GLN A 9 26.37 8.34 6.99
CA GLN A 9 25.33 8.52 5.98
C GLN A 9 24.10 7.67 6.28
N VAL A 10 24.29 6.45 6.76
CA VAL A 10 23.17 5.58 7.21
C VAL A 10 22.43 6.24 8.36
N ASP A 11 23.13 6.73 9.35
CA ASP A 11 22.55 7.39 10.52
C ASP A 11 21.82 8.69 10.13
N ALA A 12 22.38 9.46 9.21
CA ALA A 12 21.78 10.68 8.71
C ALA A 12 20.45 10.40 7.99
N LEU A 13 20.39 9.37 7.16
CA LEU A 13 19.15 8.97 6.51
C LEU A 13 18.13 8.48 7.53
N ALA A 14 18.53 7.60 8.44
CA ALA A 14 17.66 7.08 9.48
C ALA A 14 17.02 8.18 10.33
N ALA A 15 17.75 9.27 10.57
CA ALA A 15 17.24 10.42 11.33
C ALA A 15 16.09 11.16 10.63
N THR A 16 15.93 10.98 9.32
CA THR A 16 14.83 11.59 8.55
C THR A 16 13.55 10.76 8.55
N ALA A 17 13.59 9.52 9.04
CA ALA A 17 12.47 8.60 8.98
C ALA A 17 11.23 9.16 9.67
N LYS A 18 10.08 8.96 9.03
CA LYS A 18 8.77 9.32 9.57
C LYS A 18 7.83 8.12 9.54
N PRO A 19 6.84 8.08 10.46
CA PRO A 19 5.88 6.99 10.48
C PRO A 19 4.90 7.05 9.31
N PHE A 20 4.66 5.89 8.73
CA PHE A 20 3.65 5.64 7.70
C PHE A 20 2.96 4.32 8.03
N SER A 21 2.02 3.93 7.18
CA SER A 21 1.36 2.62 7.27
C SER A 21 1.59 1.85 5.98
N LEU A 22 1.86 0.56 6.11
CA LEU A 22 1.99 -0.36 4.97
C LEU A 22 0.74 -1.23 4.93
N ALA A 23 -0.02 -1.14 3.84
CA ALA A 23 -1.15 -2.02 3.58
C ALA A 23 -0.75 -3.06 2.57
N GLN A 24 -1.03 -4.33 2.87
CA GLN A 24 -0.81 -5.45 1.96
C GLN A 24 -2.14 -6.11 1.67
N LEU A 25 -2.57 -6.06 0.43
CA LEU A 25 -3.79 -6.69 -0.04
C LEU A 25 -3.44 -8.07 -0.62
N ARG A 26 -4.15 -9.09 -0.14
CA ARG A 26 -3.99 -10.47 -0.60
C ARG A 26 -5.27 -10.92 -1.28
N TRP A 27 -5.12 -11.77 -2.30
CA TRP A 27 -6.29 -12.38 -2.93
C TRP A 27 -7.00 -13.28 -1.92
N GLY A 28 -8.31 -13.10 -1.82
CA GLY A 28 -9.17 -13.86 -0.93
C GLY A 28 -9.86 -15.03 -1.63
N PRO A 29 -10.60 -15.85 -0.87
CA PRO A 29 -11.24 -17.06 -1.40
C PRO A 29 -12.31 -16.77 -2.47
N ASP A 30 -12.92 -15.59 -2.42
CA ASP A 30 -14.02 -15.24 -3.33
C ASP A 30 -13.59 -14.37 -4.51
N ARG A 31 -12.29 -14.43 -4.86
CA ARG A 31 -11.67 -13.64 -5.93
C ARG A 31 -12.43 -13.71 -7.25
N HIS A 32 -12.94 -14.89 -7.58
CA HIS A 32 -13.57 -15.15 -8.90
C HIS A 32 -15.10 -15.29 -8.82
N GLN A 33 -15.72 -14.67 -7.82
CA GLN A 33 -17.17 -14.68 -7.68
C GLN A 33 -17.87 -13.99 -8.84
N ASP A 34 -19.17 -14.24 -9.00
CA ASP A 34 -19.99 -13.54 -9.99
C ASP A 34 -19.95 -12.03 -9.72
N GLY A 35 -19.76 -11.24 -10.77
CA GLY A 35 -19.66 -9.79 -10.65
C GLY A 35 -18.29 -9.28 -10.19
N ALA A 36 -17.29 -10.16 -10.08
CA ALA A 36 -15.95 -9.81 -9.59
C ALA A 36 -15.32 -8.65 -10.38
N GLU A 37 -15.48 -8.62 -11.70
CA GLU A 37 -14.90 -7.56 -12.53
C GLU A 37 -15.43 -6.18 -12.17
N THR A 38 -16.73 -6.08 -11.87
CA THR A 38 -17.37 -4.82 -11.46
C THR A 38 -16.87 -4.38 -10.10
N ILE A 39 -16.77 -5.31 -9.15
CA ILE A 39 -16.27 -5.03 -7.79
C ILE A 39 -14.80 -4.58 -7.86
N GLU A 40 -14.00 -5.27 -8.66
CA GLU A 40 -12.58 -4.93 -8.81
C GLU A 40 -12.39 -3.54 -9.44
N ARG A 41 -13.26 -3.15 -10.38
CA ARG A 41 -13.21 -1.81 -10.97
C ARG A 41 -13.52 -0.73 -9.93
N GLU A 42 -14.48 -0.95 -9.06
CA GLU A 42 -14.79 -0.03 -7.97
C GLU A 42 -13.63 0.05 -6.96
N HIS A 43 -12.99 -1.08 -6.67
CA HIS A 43 -11.77 -1.11 -5.87
C HIS A 43 -10.67 -0.23 -6.51
N GLN A 44 -10.44 -0.38 -7.79
CA GLN A 44 -9.43 0.40 -8.51
C GLN A 44 -9.72 1.90 -8.45
N ARG A 45 -10.98 2.30 -8.64
CA ARG A 45 -11.38 3.71 -8.53
C ARG A 45 -11.10 4.26 -7.14
N ARG A 46 -11.42 3.47 -6.12
CA ARG A 46 -11.20 3.87 -4.74
C ARG A 46 -9.72 4.02 -4.42
N MET A 47 -8.88 3.07 -4.85
CA MET A 47 -7.43 3.14 -4.65
C MET A 47 -6.84 4.37 -5.33
N VAL A 48 -7.24 4.65 -6.56
CA VAL A 48 -6.78 5.84 -7.31
C VAL A 48 -7.26 7.11 -6.63
N SER A 49 -8.48 7.15 -6.11
CA SER A 49 -9.01 8.29 -5.35
C SER A 49 -8.22 8.55 -4.08
N LEU A 50 -7.90 7.50 -3.32
CA LEU A 50 -7.08 7.61 -2.11
C LEU A 50 -5.67 8.14 -2.43
N ARG A 51 -5.12 7.71 -3.56
CA ARG A 51 -3.83 8.23 -4.05
C ARG A 51 -3.95 9.72 -4.42
N ALA A 52 -5.00 10.10 -5.13
CA ALA A 52 -5.21 11.48 -5.56
C ALA A 52 -5.37 12.45 -4.38
N THR A 53 -5.96 11.98 -3.27
CA THR A 53 -6.14 12.80 -2.07
C THR A 53 -4.95 12.75 -1.10
N GLY A 54 -3.90 11.99 -1.44
CA GLY A 54 -2.69 11.91 -0.62
C GLY A 54 -2.77 10.93 0.54
N VAL A 55 -3.85 10.20 0.71
CA VAL A 55 -3.97 9.14 1.73
C VAL A 55 -3.06 7.96 1.39
N ILE A 56 -2.95 7.62 0.12
CA ILE A 56 -1.96 6.68 -0.38
C ILE A 56 -0.83 7.47 -1.04
N ALA A 57 0.38 7.33 -0.49
CA ALA A 57 1.58 7.96 -1.05
C ALA A 57 2.14 7.15 -2.21
N VAL A 58 2.14 5.83 -2.10
CA VAL A 58 2.64 4.91 -3.14
C VAL A 58 1.63 3.79 -3.29
N LEU A 59 1.15 3.57 -4.52
CA LEU A 59 0.21 2.52 -4.86
C LEU A 59 0.92 1.52 -5.78
N CYS A 60 1.05 0.28 -5.32
CA CYS A 60 1.77 -0.77 -6.03
C CYS A 60 0.86 -1.97 -6.29
N PRO A 61 0.22 -2.07 -7.46
CA PRO A 61 -0.37 -3.34 -7.88
C PRO A 61 0.72 -4.40 -7.99
N VAL A 62 0.43 -5.61 -7.52
CA VAL A 62 1.40 -6.72 -7.52
C VAL A 62 0.90 -7.81 -8.46
N VAL A 63 1.80 -8.36 -9.26
CA VAL A 63 1.52 -9.45 -10.18
C VAL A 63 1.86 -10.76 -9.49
N SER A 64 0.88 -11.36 -8.82
CA SER A 64 1.05 -12.57 -8.01
C SER A 64 -0.32 -13.22 -7.82
N ASP A 65 -0.32 -14.53 -7.61
CA ASP A 65 -1.55 -15.27 -7.29
C ASP A 65 -1.94 -15.11 -5.81
N SER A 66 -1.04 -14.64 -4.97
CA SER A 66 -1.28 -14.47 -3.53
C SER A 66 -1.43 -13.02 -3.11
N VAL A 67 -0.59 -12.13 -3.61
CA VAL A 67 -0.60 -10.71 -3.26
C VAL A 67 -1.22 -9.91 -4.39
N ALA A 68 -2.23 -9.11 -4.06
CA ALA A 68 -2.92 -8.25 -5.03
C ALA A 68 -2.27 -6.88 -5.16
N GLY A 69 -1.74 -6.35 -4.08
CA GLY A 69 -1.12 -5.03 -4.08
C GLY A 69 -0.54 -4.63 -2.74
N VAL A 70 0.26 -3.59 -2.77
CA VAL A 70 0.87 -2.97 -1.59
C VAL A 70 0.67 -1.46 -1.70
N ALA A 71 0.40 -0.80 -0.59
CA ALA A 71 0.28 0.65 -0.54
C ALA A 71 1.02 1.19 0.68
N ILE A 72 1.70 2.31 0.48
CA ILE A 72 2.22 3.11 1.59
C ILE A 72 1.21 4.24 1.84
N MET A 73 0.70 4.31 3.06
CA MET A 73 -0.36 5.24 3.44
C MET A 73 0.16 6.28 4.42
N THR A 74 -0.37 7.49 4.32
CA THR A 74 0.06 8.64 5.11
C THR A 74 -0.69 8.79 6.45
N VAL A 75 -1.61 7.90 6.72
CA VAL A 75 -2.44 7.90 7.93
C VAL A 75 -1.92 6.87 8.95
N PRO A 76 -2.25 6.99 10.25
CA PRO A 76 -1.88 5.99 11.25
C PRO A 76 -2.46 4.61 10.89
N HIS A 77 -1.78 3.55 11.34
CA HIS A 77 -2.16 2.19 10.96
C HIS A 77 -3.59 1.80 11.35
N GLU A 78 -4.11 2.31 12.45
CA GLU A 78 -5.50 2.06 12.85
C GLU A 78 -6.48 2.65 11.83
N ARG A 79 -6.23 3.88 11.40
CA ARG A 79 -7.03 4.53 10.37
C ARG A 79 -6.87 3.84 9.02
N ALA A 80 -5.66 3.41 8.69
CA ALA A 80 -5.39 2.66 7.47
C ALA A 80 -6.21 1.35 7.42
N ARG A 81 -6.32 0.65 8.54
CA ARG A 81 -7.16 -0.56 8.64
C ARG A 81 -8.63 -0.26 8.36
N GLU A 82 -9.16 0.82 8.94
CA GLU A 82 -10.55 1.23 8.69
C GLU A 82 -10.79 1.54 7.22
N ILE A 83 -9.85 2.26 6.59
CA ILE A 83 -9.95 2.63 5.18
C ILE A 83 -9.94 1.38 4.31
N MET A 84 -9.04 0.45 4.57
CA MET A 84 -8.94 -0.79 3.78
C MET A 84 -10.09 -1.75 4.04
N ALA A 85 -10.60 -1.81 5.27
CA ALA A 85 -11.76 -2.64 5.60
C ALA A 85 -13.03 -2.20 4.85
N ALA A 86 -13.11 -0.94 4.48
CA ALA A 86 -14.25 -0.40 3.72
C ALA A 86 -14.13 -0.61 2.21
N ASP A 87 -13.03 -1.19 1.74
CA ASP A 87 -12.80 -1.41 0.31
C ASP A 87 -13.77 -2.43 -0.28
N PRO A 88 -14.33 -2.19 -1.49
CA PRO A 88 -15.27 -3.12 -2.10
C PRO A 88 -14.77 -4.55 -2.25
N CYS A 89 -13.51 -4.75 -2.65
CA CYS A 89 -12.94 -6.09 -2.77
C CYS A 89 -12.78 -6.78 -1.42
N VAL A 90 -12.41 -6.02 -0.38
CA VAL A 90 -12.30 -6.56 0.99
C VAL A 90 -13.69 -6.92 1.51
N GLN A 91 -14.67 -6.06 1.32
CA GLN A 91 -16.07 -6.30 1.74
C GLN A 91 -16.66 -7.53 1.06
N ALA A 92 -16.30 -7.79 -0.18
CA ALA A 92 -16.82 -8.91 -0.96
C ALA A 92 -16.06 -10.23 -0.75
N GLY A 93 -15.01 -10.24 0.07
CA GLY A 93 -14.19 -11.44 0.27
C GLY A 93 -13.22 -11.75 -0.88
N MET A 94 -13.09 -10.84 -1.84
CA MET A 94 -12.13 -10.98 -2.94
C MET A 94 -10.70 -10.72 -2.51
N MET A 95 -10.52 -9.90 -1.48
CA MET A 95 -9.23 -9.56 -0.90
C MET A 95 -9.31 -9.55 0.61
N THR A 96 -8.18 -9.80 1.24
CA THR A 96 -7.94 -9.51 2.66
C THR A 96 -6.85 -8.45 2.75
N CYS A 97 -6.77 -7.74 3.87
CA CYS A 97 -5.77 -6.70 4.04
C CYS A 97 -5.08 -6.82 5.40
N ASP A 98 -3.76 -6.81 5.36
CA ASP A 98 -2.91 -6.67 6.54
C ASP A 98 -2.32 -5.27 6.53
N VAL A 99 -2.32 -4.61 7.69
CA VAL A 99 -1.76 -3.26 7.83
C VAL A 99 -0.73 -3.26 8.95
N TYR A 100 0.43 -2.70 8.67
CA TYR A 100 1.56 -2.60 9.59
C TYR A 100 2.01 -1.14 9.72
N PRO A 101 2.40 -0.70 10.92
CA PRO A 101 3.15 0.54 11.02
C PRO A 101 4.51 0.35 10.38
N CYS A 102 4.99 1.38 9.68
CA CYS A 102 6.31 1.35 9.05
C CYS A 102 6.93 2.74 9.08
N PHE A 103 8.16 2.83 8.64
CA PHE A 103 8.85 4.10 8.45
C PHE A 103 9.16 4.31 6.99
N GLY A 104 9.10 5.57 6.56
CA GLY A 104 9.52 5.97 5.25
C GLY A 104 10.48 7.14 5.35
N PHE A 105 11.25 7.37 4.30
CA PHE A 105 12.20 8.46 4.23
C PHE A 105 11.63 9.54 3.32
N PRO A 106 11.23 10.71 3.88
CA PRO A 106 10.70 11.79 3.07
C PRO A 106 11.65 12.16 1.93
N GLY A 107 11.10 12.28 0.73
CA GLY A 107 11.88 12.47 -0.48
C GLY A 107 12.03 11.22 -1.34
N ASP A 108 11.77 10.03 -0.79
CA ASP A 108 11.69 8.81 -1.60
C ASP A 108 10.51 8.90 -2.56
N VAL A 109 10.77 8.59 -3.80
CA VAL A 109 9.76 8.59 -4.86
C VAL A 109 10.01 7.43 -5.81
N VAL A 110 8.96 6.98 -6.47
CA VAL A 110 9.10 6.04 -7.58
C VAL A 110 9.62 6.84 -8.77
N PRO A 111 10.82 6.52 -9.30
CA PRO A 111 11.35 7.30 -10.41
C PRO A 111 10.44 7.24 -11.63
N GLY A 112 10.18 8.41 -12.22
CA GLY A 112 9.54 8.52 -13.51
C GLY A 112 10.58 8.60 -14.62
N SER A 113 10.22 8.24 -15.82
CA SER A 113 11.10 8.36 -16.98
C SER A 113 11.10 9.77 -17.55
#